data_72d5979daac43628b1b78f5030b79206
#
_entry.id   72d5979daac43628b1b78f5030b79206
#
_cell.length_a   1.000
_cell.length_b   1.000
_cell.length_c   1.000
_cell.angle_alpha   90.00
_cell.angle_beta   90.00
_cell.angle_gamma   90.00
#
_symmetry.space_group_name_H-M   'P 1'
#
loop_
_entity.id
_entity.type
_entity.pdbx_description
1 polymer ?
#
loop_
_entity_poly.entity_id
_entity_poly.type
_entity_poly.pdbx_seq_one_letter_code
_entity_poly.pdbx_strand_id
1 'polypeptide(L)'
;MRHTWLHAGRLAVLAVAVIGTPLGAQQTNLGIQNASPTAQIARSGALPPDVASPQAIVEALYDVITGPAAQPRDWDRFRSLFLSGAQLAWVQPGPGGRSYFFNLSVEDFIRLAGPGYTMGEGFWEREIGHHVDQFGTIAQVFSTYEMRLAGPKAEVVERGINGVQLLYHQNRWWITNLVFDTETPANPIPSQYLGNTGG
;
A
#
# COMPACT_ATOMS: atom_id res chain seq x y z
N MET A 1 44.23 -12.88 6.25
CA MET A 1 42.89 -13.42 6.48
C MET A 1 41.90 -12.35 5.99
N ARG A 2 41.27 -12.58 4.85
CA ARG A 2 40.35 -11.62 4.22
C ARG A 2 38.93 -12.10 4.52
N HIS A 3 38.19 -11.38 5.34
CA HIS A 3 36.78 -11.62 5.55
C HIS A 3 35.97 -10.89 4.47
N THR A 4 35.54 -11.65 3.49
CA THR A 4 34.57 -11.23 2.47
C THR A 4 33.17 -11.21 3.11
N TRP A 5 32.68 -10.02 3.37
CA TRP A 5 31.26 -9.82 3.71
C TRP A 5 30.44 -9.80 2.42
N LEU A 6 29.88 -10.97 2.07
CA LEU A 6 28.82 -11.06 1.08
C LEU A 6 27.49 -10.76 1.79
N HIS A 7 27.14 -9.48 1.82
CA HIS A 7 25.76 -9.09 2.14
C HIS A 7 24.93 -9.26 0.86
N ALA A 8 24.38 -10.45 0.70
CA ALA A 8 23.28 -10.65 -0.21
C ALA A 8 22.02 -10.04 0.45
N GLY A 9 21.82 -8.75 0.23
CA GLY A 9 20.55 -8.11 0.48
C GLY A 9 19.49 -8.80 -0.37
N ARG A 10 18.79 -9.77 0.18
CA ARG A 10 17.58 -10.31 -0.41
C ARG A 10 16.49 -9.28 -0.15
N LEU A 11 16.33 -8.35 -1.11
CA LEU A 11 15.12 -7.58 -1.26
C LEU A 11 13.96 -8.58 -1.37
N ALA A 12 13.16 -8.66 -0.32
CA ALA A 12 11.86 -9.30 -0.39
C ALA A 12 10.87 -8.35 -1.07
N VAL A 13 11.30 -7.79 -2.20
CA VAL A 13 10.40 -7.14 -3.13
C VAL A 13 9.58 -8.26 -3.74
N LEU A 14 8.27 -8.17 -3.67
CA LEU A 14 7.35 -8.97 -4.46
C LEU A 14 7.86 -8.98 -5.91
N ALA A 15 8.65 -9.98 -6.27
CA ALA A 15 9.15 -10.15 -7.62
C ALA A 15 7.98 -10.58 -8.49
N VAL A 16 7.25 -9.62 -9.02
CA VAL A 16 6.33 -9.85 -10.13
C VAL A 16 7.22 -10.07 -11.35
N ALA A 17 7.42 -11.32 -11.73
CA ALA A 17 8.06 -11.66 -12.99
C ALA A 17 7.14 -11.23 -14.12
N VAL A 18 7.36 -10.05 -14.65
CA VAL A 18 6.70 -9.58 -15.87
C VAL A 18 7.42 -10.20 -17.06
N ILE A 19 6.84 -11.23 -17.63
CA ILE A 19 7.18 -11.69 -18.97
C ILE A 19 6.52 -10.71 -19.94
N GLY A 20 7.28 -9.73 -20.38
CA GLY A 20 6.79 -8.67 -21.26
C GLY A 20 6.68 -9.13 -22.70
N THR A 21 5.48 -9.10 -23.26
CA THR A 21 5.27 -8.87 -24.70
C THR A 21 4.89 -7.40 -24.88
N PRO A 22 5.45 -6.68 -25.86
CA PRO A 22 5.07 -5.29 -26.11
C PRO A 22 3.71 -5.25 -26.80
N LEU A 23 2.66 -4.85 -26.09
CA LEU A 23 1.42 -4.43 -26.71
C LEU A 23 1.48 -2.94 -27.01
N GLY A 24 1.21 -2.60 -28.25
CA GLY A 24 1.20 -1.24 -28.78
C GLY A 24 0.22 -0.35 -28.02
N ALA A 25 0.63 0.90 -27.84
CA ALA A 25 -0.18 1.95 -27.24
C ALA A 25 -1.39 2.26 -28.12
N GLN A 26 -2.57 1.81 -27.73
CA GLN A 26 -3.82 2.38 -28.16
C GLN A 26 -4.29 3.36 -27.10
N GLN A 27 -4.21 4.65 -27.45
CA GLN A 27 -4.91 5.70 -26.70
C GLN A 27 -6.42 5.49 -26.88
N THR A 28 -7.06 4.87 -25.91
CA THR A 28 -8.53 4.90 -25.82
C THR A 28 -8.94 6.19 -25.14
N ASN A 29 -9.66 7.04 -25.86
CA ASN A 29 -10.41 8.16 -25.29
C ASN A 29 -11.35 7.61 -24.21
N LEU A 30 -11.00 7.85 -22.95
CA LEU A 30 -11.89 7.61 -21.82
C LEU A 30 -12.98 8.69 -21.86
N GLY A 31 -14.09 8.36 -22.48
CA GLY A 31 -15.34 9.11 -22.28
C GLY A 31 -15.63 9.13 -20.78
N ILE A 32 -15.83 10.33 -20.25
CA ILE A 32 -16.34 10.54 -18.89
C ILE A 32 -17.71 9.87 -18.84
N GLN A 33 -17.76 8.61 -18.46
CA GLN A 33 -19.02 7.99 -18.12
C GLN A 33 -19.36 8.45 -16.71
N ASN A 34 -20.38 9.27 -16.59
CA ASN A 34 -21.02 9.60 -15.33
C ASN A 34 -21.55 8.30 -14.70
N ALA A 35 -20.70 7.63 -13.93
CA ALA A 35 -21.14 6.50 -13.12
C ALA A 35 -22.14 7.05 -12.10
N SER A 36 -23.36 6.57 -12.16
CA SER A 36 -24.42 6.93 -11.21
C SER A 36 -23.92 6.72 -9.77
N PRO A 37 -24.08 7.68 -8.86
CA PRO A 37 -23.66 7.57 -7.46
C PRO A 37 -24.15 6.31 -6.74
N THR A 38 -25.25 5.75 -7.20
CA THR A 38 -25.90 4.57 -6.62
C THR A 38 -25.10 3.25 -6.78
N ALA A 39 -24.22 3.15 -7.80
CA ALA A 39 -23.44 1.92 -8.02
C ALA A 39 -22.28 1.77 -7.01
N GLN A 40 -21.86 2.84 -6.34
CA GLN A 40 -20.78 2.82 -5.35
C GLN A 40 -21.20 2.34 -3.95
N ILE A 41 -22.49 2.34 -3.66
CA ILE A 41 -23.02 2.04 -2.31
C ILE A 41 -23.03 0.53 -2.01
N ALA A 42 -22.94 -0.33 -3.01
CA ALA A 42 -23.14 -1.78 -2.86
C ALA A 42 -21.93 -2.58 -2.40
N ARG A 43 -20.76 -1.95 -2.13
CA ARG A 43 -19.54 -2.62 -1.69
C ARG A 43 -19.20 -2.25 -0.25
N SER A 44 -20.02 -2.67 0.70
CA SER A 44 -19.74 -2.44 2.12
C SER A 44 -19.15 -3.70 2.77
N GLY A 45 -17.83 -3.87 2.67
CA GLY A 45 -17.09 -4.83 3.49
C GLY A 45 -16.37 -4.16 4.66
N ALA A 46 -16.11 -2.83 4.59
CA ALA A 46 -15.52 -2.09 5.69
C ALA A 46 -16.52 -1.93 6.83
N LEU A 47 -16.07 -2.24 8.02
CA LEU A 47 -16.84 -1.96 9.24
C LEU A 47 -16.92 -0.44 9.45
N PRO A 48 -18.01 0.09 10.05
CA PRO A 48 -18.10 1.52 10.35
C PRO A 48 -16.89 2.08 11.11
N PRO A 49 -16.26 1.39 12.08
CA PRO A 49 -15.04 1.85 12.71
C PRO A 49 -13.85 2.02 11.76
N ASP A 50 -13.73 1.16 10.73
CA ASP A 50 -12.61 1.20 9.78
C ASP A 50 -12.50 2.52 9.02
N VAL A 51 -13.59 3.25 8.89
CA VAL A 51 -13.71 4.41 8.01
C VAL A 51 -14.17 5.68 8.73
N ALA A 52 -14.11 5.65 10.05
CA ALA A 52 -14.61 6.74 10.90
C ALA A 52 -13.67 7.97 10.92
N SER A 53 -12.37 7.75 10.68
CA SER A 53 -11.36 8.81 10.69
C SER A 53 -10.23 8.52 9.70
N PRO A 54 -9.40 9.52 9.34
CA PRO A 54 -8.18 9.29 8.55
C PRO A 54 -7.25 8.25 9.18
N GLN A 55 -7.11 8.25 10.49
CA GLN A 55 -6.32 7.26 11.22
C GLN A 55 -6.92 5.86 11.09
N ALA A 56 -8.22 5.72 11.35
CA ALA A 56 -8.90 4.42 11.35
C ALA A 56 -8.83 3.71 9.99
N ILE A 57 -8.97 4.45 8.88
CA ILE A 57 -8.92 3.84 7.54
C ILE A 57 -7.50 3.39 7.18
N VAL A 58 -6.46 4.06 7.66
CA VAL A 58 -5.07 3.62 7.49
C VAL A 58 -4.77 2.39 8.34
N GLU A 59 -5.23 2.35 9.60
CA GLU A 59 -5.12 1.17 10.46
C GLU A 59 -5.82 -0.05 9.82
N ALA A 60 -7.02 0.13 9.29
CA ALA A 60 -7.76 -0.92 8.59
C ALA A 60 -7.03 -1.41 7.32
N LEU A 61 -6.33 -0.51 6.62
CA LEU A 61 -5.51 -0.86 5.46
C LEU A 61 -4.38 -1.81 5.85
N TYR A 62 -3.65 -1.54 6.93
CA TYR A 62 -2.60 -2.43 7.43
C TYR A 62 -3.16 -3.75 7.96
N ASP A 63 -4.25 -3.68 8.71
CA ASP A 63 -4.86 -4.87 9.29
C ASP A 63 -5.29 -5.89 8.24
N VAL A 64 -5.90 -5.43 7.14
CA VAL A 64 -6.44 -6.31 6.11
C VAL A 64 -5.36 -7.02 5.28
N ILE A 65 -4.16 -6.45 5.14
CA ILE A 65 -3.06 -7.06 4.39
C ILE A 65 -2.14 -7.92 5.26
N THR A 66 -2.17 -7.72 6.58
CA THR A 66 -1.30 -8.39 7.55
C THR A 66 -1.80 -9.79 7.89
N GLY A 67 -0.88 -10.75 8.06
CA GLY A 67 -1.21 -12.08 8.56
C GLY A 67 -0.24 -13.19 8.12
N PRO A 68 -0.42 -14.41 8.67
CA PRO A 68 0.44 -15.53 8.37
C PRO A 68 0.30 -16.02 6.93
N ALA A 69 1.28 -16.80 6.49
CA ALA A 69 1.22 -17.52 5.22
C ALA A 69 -0.01 -18.43 5.15
N ALA A 70 -0.49 -18.66 3.95
CA ALA A 70 -1.66 -19.48 3.64
C ALA A 70 -3.00 -18.97 4.23
N GLN A 71 -3.00 -17.89 5.01
CA GLN A 71 -4.25 -17.26 5.43
C GLN A 71 -4.76 -16.32 4.34
N PRO A 72 -5.95 -16.54 3.77
CA PRO A 72 -6.55 -15.61 2.83
C PRO A 72 -6.72 -14.22 3.45
N ARG A 73 -6.46 -13.19 2.65
CA ARG A 73 -6.75 -11.81 3.06
C ARG A 73 -8.20 -11.47 2.72
N ASP A 74 -8.80 -10.61 3.52
CA ASP A 74 -10.16 -10.09 3.28
C ASP A 74 -10.11 -9.01 2.18
N TRP A 75 -10.04 -9.47 0.92
CA TRP A 75 -9.99 -8.56 -0.21
C TRP A 75 -11.28 -7.77 -0.43
N ASP A 76 -12.41 -8.22 0.10
CA ASP A 76 -13.65 -7.44 0.02
C ASP A 76 -13.62 -6.28 1.00
N ARG A 77 -13.10 -6.49 2.22
CA ARG A 77 -12.82 -5.41 3.16
C ARG A 77 -11.77 -4.44 2.58
N PHE A 78 -10.69 -4.95 1.99
CA PHE A 78 -9.69 -4.11 1.32
C PHE A 78 -10.32 -3.22 0.23
N ARG A 79 -11.08 -3.80 -0.70
CA ARG A 79 -11.77 -3.05 -1.77
C ARG A 79 -12.64 -1.93 -1.22
N SER A 80 -13.31 -2.20 -0.13
CA SER A 80 -14.29 -1.28 0.47
C SER A 80 -13.66 -0.06 1.15
N LEU A 81 -12.35 -0.06 1.38
CA LEU A 81 -11.63 1.12 1.86
C LEU A 81 -11.42 2.15 0.74
N PHE A 82 -11.42 1.72 -0.52
CA PHE A 82 -11.09 2.56 -1.66
C PHE A 82 -12.31 3.10 -2.40
N LEU A 83 -12.23 4.36 -2.80
CA LEU A 83 -13.19 4.94 -3.72
C LEU A 83 -13.05 4.27 -5.10
N SER A 84 -14.15 4.16 -5.85
CA SER A 84 -14.09 3.66 -7.22
C SER A 84 -13.16 4.53 -8.08
N GLY A 85 -12.24 3.90 -8.80
CA GLY A 85 -11.21 4.59 -9.58
C GLY A 85 -9.94 4.94 -8.80
N ALA A 86 -9.86 4.62 -7.51
CA ALA A 86 -8.64 4.76 -6.75
C ALA A 86 -7.49 3.96 -7.35
N GLN A 87 -6.27 4.47 -7.17
CA GLN A 87 -5.05 3.85 -7.69
C GLN A 87 -4.01 3.67 -6.60
N LEU A 88 -3.16 2.65 -6.80
CA LEU A 88 -1.99 2.39 -5.99
C LEU A 88 -0.77 2.52 -6.91
N ALA A 89 0.18 3.39 -6.55
CA ALA A 89 1.34 3.65 -7.41
C ALA A 89 2.65 3.66 -6.63
N TRP A 90 3.70 3.14 -7.26
CA TRP A 90 5.05 3.15 -6.73
C TRP A 90 6.09 3.02 -7.83
N VAL A 91 7.33 3.29 -7.47
CA VAL A 91 8.49 3.06 -8.32
C VAL A 91 9.36 1.96 -7.72
N GLN A 92 9.68 0.97 -8.51
CA GLN A 92 10.56 -0.11 -8.11
C GLN A 92 11.91 -0.03 -8.85
N PRO A 93 13.03 -0.03 -8.14
CA PRO A 93 14.34 -0.14 -8.76
C PRO A 93 14.51 -1.47 -9.49
N GLY A 94 15.15 -1.43 -10.64
CA GLY A 94 15.43 -2.59 -11.46
C GLY A 94 16.90 -2.71 -11.85
N PRO A 95 17.28 -3.78 -12.55
CA PRO A 95 18.65 -4.02 -12.98
C PRO A 95 19.20 -2.89 -13.85
N GLY A 96 20.50 -2.58 -13.70
CA GLY A 96 21.18 -1.61 -14.54
C GLY A 96 20.76 -0.16 -14.33
N GLY A 97 20.28 0.20 -13.14
CA GLY A 97 19.82 1.56 -12.81
C GLY A 97 18.49 1.96 -13.46
N ARG A 98 17.76 1.00 -14.01
CA ARG A 98 16.40 1.23 -14.50
C ARG A 98 15.43 1.34 -13.33
N SER A 99 14.29 1.96 -13.55
CA SER A 99 13.16 1.94 -12.63
C SER A 99 11.89 1.51 -13.37
N TYR A 100 11.02 0.83 -12.64
CA TYR A 100 9.72 0.41 -13.14
C TYR A 100 8.66 1.19 -12.39
N PHE A 101 7.78 1.85 -13.12
CA PHE A 101 6.64 2.55 -12.56
C PHE A 101 5.41 1.64 -12.58
N PHE A 102 4.77 1.53 -11.46
CA PHE A 102 3.49 0.85 -11.29
C PHE A 102 2.42 1.87 -10.96
N ASN A 103 1.27 1.74 -11.58
CA ASN A 103 0.06 2.50 -11.30
C ASN A 103 -1.13 1.60 -11.56
N LEU A 104 -1.64 0.99 -10.51
CA LEU A 104 -2.61 -0.10 -10.58
C LEU A 104 -3.95 0.33 -10.03
N SER A 105 -5.03 -0.16 -10.66
CA SER A 105 -6.32 -0.18 -10.01
C SER A 105 -6.29 -1.08 -8.77
N VAL A 106 -7.25 -0.93 -7.86
CA VAL A 106 -7.38 -1.80 -6.68
C VAL A 106 -7.49 -3.26 -7.09
N GLU A 107 -8.24 -3.58 -8.15
CA GLU A 107 -8.38 -4.95 -8.66
C GLU A 107 -7.07 -5.49 -9.25
N ASP A 108 -6.33 -4.67 -9.99
CA ASP A 108 -5.04 -5.07 -10.53
C ASP A 108 -4.00 -5.29 -9.42
N PHE A 109 -4.03 -4.45 -8.39
CA PHE A 109 -3.18 -4.64 -7.22
C PHE A 109 -3.49 -5.97 -6.52
N ILE A 110 -4.75 -6.28 -6.24
CA ILE A 110 -5.15 -7.55 -5.63
C ILE A 110 -4.71 -8.74 -6.49
N ARG A 111 -4.88 -8.65 -7.80
CA ARG A 111 -4.52 -9.72 -8.74
C ARG A 111 -3.01 -9.96 -8.81
N LEU A 112 -2.22 -8.87 -8.80
CA LEU A 112 -0.76 -8.95 -8.94
C LEU A 112 -0.05 -9.19 -7.61
N ALA A 113 -0.38 -8.42 -6.59
CA ALA A 113 0.29 -8.45 -5.29
C ALA A 113 -0.35 -9.45 -4.31
N GLY A 114 -1.66 -9.66 -4.44
CA GLY A 114 -2.43 -10.51 -3.53
C GLY A 114 -1.83 -11.89 -3.25
N PRO A 115 -1.36 -12.63 -4.25
CA PRO A 115 -0.69 -13.91 -4.01
C PRO A 115 0.53 -13.81 -3.09
N GLY A 116 1.30 -12.73 -3.18
CA GLY A 116 2.50 -12.52 -2.37
C GLY A 116 2.21 -12.41 -0.88
N TYR A 117 1.06 -11.88 -0.48
CA TYR A 117 0.67 -11.74 0.92
C TYR A 117 0.37 -13.07 1.61
N THR A 118 0.11 -14.13 0.84
CA THR A 118 -0.22 -15.46 1.35
C THR A 118 0.86 -16.50 1.09
N MET A 119 1.89 -16.14 0.33
CA MET A 119 3.01 -17.01 0.01
C MET A 119 4.16 -16.85 1.03
N GLY A 120 5.11 -17.79 0.99
CA GLY A 120 6.31 -17.73 1.81
C GLY A 120 6.05 -17.83 3.30
N GLU A 121 6.55 -16.88 4.06
CA GLU A 121 6.51 -16.87 5.53
C GLU A 121 5.37 -16.01 6.11
N GLY A 122 4.55 -15.41 5.23
CA GLY A 122 3.50 -14.45 5.59
C GLY A 122 3.98 -13.00 5.46
N PHE A 123 3.10 -12.05 5.80
CA PHE A 123 3.35 -10.63 5.64
C PHE A 123 2.78 -9.87 6.85
N TRP A 124 3.62 -9.12 7.55
CA TRP A 124 3.21 -8.29 8.68
C TRP A 124 3.73 -6.87 8.47
N GLU A 125 2.81 -5.97 8.24
CA GLU A 125 3.09 -4.55 8.13
C GLU A 125 2.29 -3.79 9.19
N ARG A 126 2.94 -2.82 9.81
CA ARG A 126 2.29 -1.95 10.78
C ARG A 126 2.77 -0.52 10.66
N GLU A 127 1.92 0.39 11.01
CA GLU A 127 2.29 1.79 11.19
C GLU A 127 3.21 1.96 12.42
N ILE A 128 4.23 2.81 12.25
CA ILE A 128 5.14 3.20 13.32
C ILE A 128 5.20 4.72 13.52
N GLY A 129 4.52 5.47 12.67
CA GLY A 129 4.36 6.91 12.75
C GLY A 129 3.43 7.42 11.68
N HIS A 130 2.75 8.53 11.94
CA HIS A 130 1.92 9.18 10.93
C HIS A 130 1.93 10.71 11.09
N HIS A 131 1.67 11.36 9.98
CA HIS A 131 1.38 12.79 9.91
C HIS A 131 0.11 12.97 9.09
N VAL A 132 -0.87 13.71 9.62
CA VAL A 132 -2.16 13.93 8.98
C VAL A 132 -2.37 15.41 8.75
N ASP A 133 -2.56 15.80 7.48
CA ASP A 133 -3.05 17.10 7.08
C ASP A 133 -4.49 16.97 6.62
N GLN A 134 -5.39 17.71 7.28
CA GLN A 134 -6.82 17.65 6.96
C GLN A 134 -7.41 19.05 6.79
N PHE A 135 -8.24 19.19 5.76
CA PHE A 135 -9.07 20.38 5.56
C PHE A 135 -10.48 19.98 5.08
N GLY A 136 -11.47 20.19 5.91
CA GLY A 136 -12.87 19.83 5.60
C GLY A 136 -13.02 18.36 5.23
N THR A 137 -13.36 18.09 3.98
CA THR A 137 -13.62 16.73 3.46
C THR A 137 -12.40 16.05 2.81
N ILE A 138 -11.24 16.70 2.82
CA ILE A 138 -10.00 16.12 2.27
C ILE A 138 -8.98 15.91 3.38
N ALA A 139 -8.22 14.81 3.28
CA ALA A 139 -7.06 14.57 4.13
C ALA A 139 -5.94 13.89 3.36
N GLN A 140 -4.72 14.13 3.81
CA GLN A 140 -3.53 13.41 3.39
C GLN A 140 -2.84 12.83 4.62
N VAL A 141 -2.49 11.56 4.55
CA VAL A 141 -1.76 10.86 5.60
C VAL A 141 -0.42 10.40 5.05
N PHE A 142 0.67 10.81 5.69
CA PHE A 142 1.98 10.18 5.55
C PHE A 142 2.11 9.17 6.68
N SER A 143 1.97 7.91 6.34
CA SER A 143 2.02 6.79 7.28
C SER A 143 3.33 6.05 7.12
N THR A 144 4.19 6.12 8.13
CA THR A 144 5.45 5.39 8.15
C THR A 144 5.19 3.97 8.62
N TYR A 145 5.69 3.00 7.87
CA TYR A 145 5.51 1.59 8.17
C TYR A 145 6.81 0.85 8.42
N GLU A 146 6.71 -0.27 9.10
CA GLU A 146 7.71 -1.33 9.10
C GLU A 146 7.06 -2.66 8.70
N MET A 147 7.78 -3.42 7.91
CA MET A 147 7.33 -4.71 7.40
C MET A 147 8.25 -5.83 7.90
N ARG A 148 7.63 -6.96 8.24
CA ARG A 148 8.27 -8.19 8.68
C ARG A 148 7.73 -9.38 7.92
N LEU A 149 8.55 -10.43 7.85
CA LEU A 149 8.16 -11.77 7.43
C LEU A 149 8.24 -12.72 8.65
N ALA A 150 7.70 -13.94 8.52
CA ALA A 150 7.77 -14.97 9.55
C ALA A 150 7.14 -14.63 10.92
N GLY A 151 6.45 -13.52 11.04
CA GLY A 151 5.70 -13.18 12.26
C GLY A 151 5.83 -11.72 12.70
N PRO A 152 4.90 -11.27 13.56
CA PRO A 152 4.84 -9.86 13.97
C PRO A 152 6.01 -9.45 14.91
N LYS A 153 6.77 -10.41 15.41
CA LYS A 153 7.94 -10.19 16.26
C LYS A 153 9.28 -10.50 15.57
N ALA A 154 9.24 -10.88 14.27
CA ALA A 154 10.44 -11.11 13.49
C ALA A 154 11.23 -9.81 13.26
N GLU A 155 12.42 -9.91 12.71
CA GLU A 155 13.21 -8.74 12.33
C GLU A 155 12.47 -7.89 11.28
N VAL A 156 12.66 -6.58 11.35
CA VAL A 156 12.17 -5.65 10.33
C VAL A 156 12.99 -5.86 9.06
N VAL A 157 12.33 -6.18 7.97
CA VAL A 157 12.98 -6.40 6.68
C VAL A 157 12.87 -5.18 5.76
N GLU A 158 11.87 -4.32 5.99
CA GLU A 158 11.65 -3.10 5.22
C GLU A 158 10.97 -2.04 6.07
N ARG A 159 11.26 -0.77 5.78
CA ARG A 159 10.51 0.41 6.23
C ARG A 159 10.25 1.32 5.03
N GLY A 160 9.21 2.12 5.13
CA GLY A 160 8.88 3.10 4.11
C GLY A 160 7.78 4.04 4.55
N ILE A 161 7.27 4.81 3.62
CA ILE A 161 6.16 5.73 3.83
C ILE A 161 5.07 5.46 2.80
N ASN A 162 3.85 5.30 3.28
CA ASN A 162 2.61 5.32 2.51
C ASN A 162 2.05 6.74 2.52
N GLY A 163 1.94 7.38 1.36
CA GLY A 163 1.18 8.62 1.16
C GLY A 163 -0.25 8.27 0.76
N VAL A 164 -1.21 8.51 1.66
CA VAL A 164 -2.61 8.14 1.46
C VAL A 164 -3.45 9.40 1.32
N GLN A 165 -4.13 9.54 0.19
CA GLN A 165 -5.07 10.62 -0.06
C GLN A 165 -6.49 10.17 0.24
N LEU A 166 -7.21 10.97 1.01
CA LEU A 166 -8.52 10.64 1.56
C LEU A 166 -9.57 11.67 1.19
N LEU A 167 -10.79 11.18 0.99
CA LEU A 167 -11.99 11.99 0.79
C LEU A 167 -13.09 11.54 1.76
N TYR A 168 -13.69 12.52 2.49
CA TYR A 168 -14.87 12.28 3.32
C TYR A 168 -16.14 12.45 2.50
N HIS A 169 -16.91 11.37 2.34
CA HIS A 169 -18.17 11.37 1.60
C HIS A 169 -19.11 10.30 2.16
N GLN A 170 -20.40 10.57 2.20
CA GLN A 170 -21.44 9.65 2.71
C GLN A 170 -21.13 9.13 4.13
N ASN A 171 -20.76 10.06 5.02
CA ASN A 171 -20.46 9.80 6.43
C ASN A 171 -19.30 8.82 6.67
N ARG A 172 -18.35 8.76 5.74
CA ARG A 172 -17.15 7.93 5.89
C ARG A 172 -15.96 8.49 5.11
N TRP A 173 -14.76 8.08 5.49
CA TRP A 173 -13.54 8.30 4.73
C TRP A 173 -13.37 7.22 3.66
N TRP A 174 -12.75 7.63 2.55
CA TRP A 174 -12.41 6.81 1.39
C TRP A 174 -10.98 7.09 0.98
N ILE A 175 -10.23 6.04 0.63
CA ILE A 175 -8.92 6.18 -0.01
C ILE A 175 -9.15 6.48 -1.50
N THR A 176 -8.65 7.61 -1.97
CA THR A 176 -8.72 8.01 -3.37
C THR A 176 -7.46 7.68 -4.14
N ASN A 177 -6.31 7.65 -3.43
CA ASN A 177 -5.03 7.30 -4.00
C ASN A 177 -4.08 6.85 -2.88
N LEU A 178 -3.19 5.92 -3.21
CA LEU A 178 -2.11 5.47 -2.34
C LEU A 178 -0.81 5.43 -3.15
N VAL A 179 0.21 6.13 -2.67
CA VAL A 179 1.57 6.03 -3.21
C VAL A 179 2.51 5.61 -2.10
N PHE A 180 3.56 4.88 -2.42
CA PHE A 180 4.53 4.52 -1.40
C PHE A 180 5.95 4.45 -1.93
N ASP A 181 6.90 4.64 -1.02
CA ASP A 181 8.31 4.46 -1.30
C ASP A 181 9.00 3.82 -0.10
N THR A 182 10.06 3.08 -0.37
CA THR A 182 10.81 2.31 0.61
C THR A 182 12.05 3.08 1.07
N GLU A 183 12.36 3.00 2.35
CA GLU A 183 13.58 3.56 2.92
C GLU A 183 14.83 2.89 2.32
N THR A 184 15.81 3.71 1.98
CA THR A 184 17.12 3.25 1.53
C THR A 184 18.22 4.06 2.23
N PRO A 185 19.48 3.59 2.22
CA PRO A 185 20.61 4.41 2.74
C PRO A 185 20.75 5.77 2.05
N ALA A 186 20.32 5.90 0.79
CA ALA A 186 20.32 7.15 0.04
C ALA A 186 19.06 8.00 0.26
N ASN A 187 17.99 7.41 0.79
CA ASN A 187 16.71 8.07 1.08
C ASN A 187 16.20 7.60 2.46
N PRO A 188 16.83 8.03 3.56
CA PRO A 188 16.38 7.66 4.90
C PRO A 188 15.07 8.39 5.25
N ILE A 189 14.22 7.74 6.05
CA ILE A 189 12.98 8.35 6.54
C ILE A 189 13.32 9.56 7.42
N PRO A 190 12.82 10.77 7.09
CA PRO A 190 13.04 11.95 7.93
C PRO A 190 12.46 11.75 9.34
N SER A 191 13.17 12.24 10.36
CA SER A 191 12.79 12.05 11.77
C SER A 191 11.38 12.54 12.12
N GLN A 192 10.88 13.54 11.42
CA GLN A 192 9.51 14.06 11.62
C GLN A 192 8.41 13.05 11.28
N TYR A 193 8.72 12.02 10.49
CA TYR A 193 7.78 10.95 10.12
C TYR A 193 8.00 9.66 10.92
N LEU A 194 9.05 9.60 11.72
CA LEU A 194 9.22 8.55 12.72
C LEU A 194 8.35 8.97 13.91
N GLY A 195 7.38 8.15 14.27
CA GLY A 195 6.44 8.48 15.35
C GLY A 195 7.17 8.93 16.60
N ASN A 196 6.60 9.91 17.29
CA ASN A 196 7.02 10.21 18.65
C ASN A 196 6.76 8.96 19.51
N THR A 197 7.76 8.12 19.68
CA THR A 197 7.79 7.08 20.71
C THR A 197 8.04 7.73 22.08
N GLY A 198 7.49 8.91 22.27
CA GLY A 198 7.72 9.76 23.42
C GLY A 198 6.54 9.82 24.34
N GLY A 199 6.80 9.31 25.53
CA GLY A 199 6.20 9.76 26.75
C GLY A 199 4.89 9.15 27.19
#